data_2d0b1ef9ad2b6a8b8643cd3f182e8103
#
_entry.id   2d0b1ef9ad2b6a8b8643cd3f182e8103
#
_cell.length_a   1.000
_cell.length_b   1.000
_cell.length_c   1.000
_cell.angle_alpha   90.00
_cell.angle_beta   90.00
_cell.angle_gamma   90.00
#
_symmetry.space_group_name_H-M   'P 1'
#
loop_
_entity.id
_entity.type
_entity.pdbx_description
1 polymer ?
#
loop_
_entity_poly.entity_id
_entity_poly.type
_entity_poly.pdbx_seq_one_letter_code
_entity_poly.pdbx_strand_id
1 'polypeptide(L)'
;MKLNEISNFDTSENEICHFFGSYSKKGKRGSIVDVDPFGSPTKYFDCAIRATMHGGMLSVTATDLQVLHGLSKRSCQRKYHGVPIKTEYSNEIAIRLILGCLEFVAGRLEIQIIPQFVQHDMHYYRAYLKILNKPGQKEQLGYIVHCKSCGSRKSVMKQETCNICNSKTDVAGPLWIGQLFEKEFVMKMNE
;
A
#
# COMPACT_ATOMS: atom_id res chain seq x y z
N MET A 1 -15.50 1.75 25.51
CA MET A 1 -16.03 3.06 25.10
C MET A 1 -16.79 3.78 26.22
N LYS A 2 -17.51 3.08 27.10
CA LYS A 2 -18.09 3.72 28.31
C LYS A 2 -17.04 4.39 29.24
N LEU A 3 -15.80 3.88 29.24
CA LEU A 3 -14.69 4.44 30.02
C LEU A 3 -14.21 5.83 29.54
N ASN A 4 -14.46 6.18 28.26
CA ASN A 4 -14.00 7.43 27.65
C ASN A 4 -15.15 8.41 27.40
N GLU A 5 -16.36 8.12 27.92
CA GLU A 5 -17.57 8.95 27.77
C GLU A 5 -17.94 9.31 26.32
N ILE A 6 -17.47 8.50 25.34
CA ILE A 6 -17.77 8.69 23.92
C ILE A 6 -19.17 8.13 23.63
N SER A 7 -20.07 8.96 23.10
CA SER A 7 -21.46 8.61 22.78
C SER A 7 -21.79 8.61 21.28
N ASN A 8 -20.95 9.24 20.44
CA ASN A 8 -21.17 9.42 19.00
C ASN A 8 -20.45 8.32 18.18
N PHE A 9 -20.75 7.07 18.44
CA PHE A 9 -20.20 5.93 17.70
C PHE A 9 -21.28 4.87 17.41
N ASP A 10 -21.08 4.14 16.32
CA ASP A 10 -21.86 2.96 15.97
C ASP A 10 -20.93 1.73 15.90
N THR A 11 -21.48 0.55 16.25
CA THR A 11 -20.77 -0.72 16.11
C THR A 11 -21.56 -1.67 15.21
N SER A 12 -20.84 -2.51 14.47
CA SER A 12 -21.44 -3.49 13.56
C SER A 12 -20.61 -4.76 13.52
N GLU A 13 -21.26 -5.91 13.56
CA GLU A 13 -20.69 -7.25 13.39
C GLU A 13 -20.95 -7.78 11.97
N ASN A 14 -20.60 -6.99 10.96
CA ASN A 14 -20.76 -7.36 9.56
C ASN A 14 -19.42 -7.80 8.95
N GLU A 15 -19.51 -8.53 7.83
CA GLU A 15 -18.37 -8.72 6.96
C GLU A 15 -17.88 -7.33 6.47
N ILE A 16 -16.54 -7.13 6.46
CA ILE A 16 -15.92 -5.81 6.25
C ILE A 16 -16.37 -5.15 4.95
N CYS A 17 -16.38 -5.89 3.83
CA CYS A 17 -16.79 -5.29 2.55
C CYS A 17 -18.30 -5.07 2.46
N HIS A 18 -19.13 -5.82 3.18
CA HIS A 18 -20.55 -5.51 3.31
C HIS A 18 -20.74 -4.18 4.08
N PHE A 19 -20.02 -4.01 5.18
CA PHE A 19 -20.02 -2.76 5.93
C PHE A 19 -19.56 -1.58 5.06
N PHE A 20 -18.39 -1.65 4.44
CA PHE A 20 -17.89 -0.59 3.56
C PHE A 20 -18.80 -0.32 2.34
N GLY A 21 -19.46 -1.35 1.81
CA GLY A 21 -20.42 -1.22 0.72
C GLY A 21 -21.58 -0.27 1.04
N SER A 22 -22.03 -0.25 2.30
CA SER A 22 -23.07 0.68 2.77
C SER A 22 -22.62 2.15 2.74
N TYR A 23 -21.31 2.40 2.84
CA TYR A 23 -20.68 3.72 2.81
C TYR A 23 -20.13 4.12 1.44
N SER A 24 -20.21 3.27 0.41
CA SER A 24 -19.68 3.58 -0.93
C SER A 24 -20.50 4.60 -1.71
N LYS A 25 -21.69 4.97 -1.24
CA LYS A 25 -22.60 5.93 -1.87
C LYS A 25 -22.13 7.38 -1.67
N LYS A 26 -22.40 8.24 -2.68
CA LYS A 26 -22.14 9.69 -2.58
C LYS A 26 -22.82 10.28 -1.33
N GLY A 27 -22.07 11.09 -0.57
CA GLY A 27 -22.54 11.71 0.68
C GLY A 27 -22.49 10.82 1.92
N LYS A 28 -22.08 9.54 1.79
CA LYS A 28 -21.93 8.61 2.93
C LYS A 28 -20.50 8.15 3.16
N ARG A 29 -19.58 8.46 2.24
CA ARG A 29 -18.18 8.04 2.31
C ARG A 29 -17.47 8.63 3.51
N GLY A 30 -16.62 7.82 4.15
CA GLY A 30 -15.83 8.24 5.30
C GLY A 30 -14.69 9.20 4.92
N SER A 31 -14.45 10.20 5.76
CA SER A 31 -13.27 11.08 5.65
C SER A 31 -11.98 10.35 6.02
N ILE A 32 -12.07 9.40 6.94
CA ILE A 32 -11.00 8.46 7.30
C ILE A 32 -11.59 7.05 7.26
N VAL A 33 -10.92 6.16 6.54
CA VAL A 33 -11.22 4.73 6.49
C VAL A 33 -9.97 3.98 6.93
N ASP A 34 -10.10 3.12 7.93
CA ASP A 34 -8.99 2.32 8.46
C ASP A 34 -9.26 0.83 8.29
N VAL A 35 -8.30 0.13 7.69
CA VAL A 35 -8.35 -1.32 7.42
C VAL A 35 -7.21 -1.99 8.17
N ASP A 36 -7.54 -2.61 9.30
CA ASP A 36 -6.57 -3.26 10.19
C ASP A 36 -6.95 -4.72 10.48
N PRO A 37 -6.93 -5.61 9.49
CA PRO A 37 -7.25 -7.02 9.66
C PRO A 37 -6.03 -7.82 10.11
N PHE A 38 -6.25 -9.01 10.65
CA PHE A 38 -5.20 -10.02 10.75
C PHE A 38 -4.76 -10.49 9.36
N GLY A 39 -3.44 -10.51 9.13
CA GLY A 39 -2.84 -11.00 7.88
C GLY A 39 -2.82 -9.94 6.76
N SER A 40 -3.27 -10.33 5.57
CA SER A 40 -3.24 -9.48 4.38
C SER A 40 -4.49 -8.62 4.24
N PRO A 41 -4.37 -7.30 4.05
CA PRO A 41 -5.51 -6.40 3.82
C PRO A 41 -6.02 -6.43 2.38
N THR A 42 -5.36 -7.12 1.45
CA THR A 42 -5.58 -6.96 -0.01
C THR A 42 -7.01 -7.25 -0.46
N LYS A 43 -7.70 -8.19 0.19
CA LYS A 43 -9.10 -8.51 -0.13
C LYS A 43 -10.09 -7.38 0.19
N TYR A 44 -9.67 -6.39 0.96
CA TYR A 44 -10.51 -5.26 1.36
C TYR A 44 -10.22 -3.96 0.59
N PHE A 45 -9.18 -3.94 -0.28
CA PHE A 45 -8.75 -2.72 -0.96
C PHE A 45 -9.84 -2.08 -1.81
N ASP A 46 -10.57 -2.86 -2.62
CA ASP A 46 -11.65 -2.34 -3.47
C ASP A 46 -12.74 -1.65 -2.64
N CYS A 47 -13.30 -2.36 -1.66
CA CYS A 47 -14.41 -1.83 -0.86
C CYS A 47 -13.98 -0.67 0.04
N ALA A 48 -12.75 -0.67 0.57
CA ALA A 48 -12.22 0.42 1.38
C ALA A 48 -11.96 1.70 0.56
N ILE A 49 -11.36 1.57 -0.64
CA ILE A 49 -11.16 2.69 -1.56
C ILE A 49 -12.51 3.33 -1.92
N ARG A 50 -13.53 2.51 -2.25
CA ARG A 50 -14.89 3.00 -2.56
C ARG A 50 -15.58 3.69 -1.40
N ALA A 51 -15.30 3.26 -0.17
CA ALA A 51 -15.87 3.84 1.05
C ALA A 51 -15.17 5.14 1.47
N THR A 52 -13.98 5.44 0.93
CA THR A 52 -13.23 6.67 1.26
C THR A 52 -13.70 7.83 0.37
N MET A 53 -13.95 9.00 0.97
CA MET A 53 -14.37 10.19 0.22
C MET A 53 -13.21 10.79 -0.60
N HIS A 54 -13.56 11.64 -1.57
CA HIS A 54 -12.56 12.45 -2.29
C HIS A 54 -11.81 13.37 -1.32
N GLY A 55 -10.48 13.31 -1.33
CA GLY A 55 -9.62 14.04 -0.39
C GLY A 55 -9.50 13.38 0.97
N GLY A 56 -10.24 12.29 1.23
CA GLY A 56 -10.17 11.52 2.48
C GLY A 56 -8.91 10.67 2.61
N MET A 57 -8.72 10.12 3.80
CA MET A 57 -7.59 9.27 4.17
C MET A 57 -8.00 7.80 4.20
N LEU A 58 -7.27 6.95 3.50
CA LEU A 58 -7.31 5.49 3.66
C LEU A 58 -6.05 5.05 4.42
N SER A 59 -6.23 4.35 5.52
CA SER A 59 -5.16 3.67 6.24
C SER A 59 -5.30 2.16 6.05
N VAL A 60 -4.18 1.48 5.77
CA VAL A 60 -4.15 0.02 5.63
C VAL A 60 -2.99 -0.58 6.40
N THR A 61 -3.27 -1.68 7.11
CA THR A 61 -2.28 -2.42 7.89
C THR A 61 -2.14 -3.84 7.35
N ALA A 62 -0.91 -4.29 7.15
CA ALA A 62 -0.56 -5.66 6.77
C ALA A 62 0.30 -6.31 7.84
N THR A 63 -0.12 -7.48 8.34
CA THR A 63 0.60 -8.26 9.36
C THR A 63 1.15 -9.59 8.81
N ASP A 64 0.99 -9.87 7.52
CA ASP A 64 1.52 -11.08 6.87
C ASP A 64 2.99 -10.91 6.39
N LEU A 65 3.87 -10.53 7.34
CA LEU A 65 5.29 -10.20 7.12
C LEU A 65 6.04 -11.30 6.37
N GLN A 66 5.79 -12.57 6.69
CA GLN A 66 6.44 -13.71 6.04
C GLN A 66 6.20 -13.73 4.52
N VAL A 67 5.00 -13.35 4.10
CA VAL A 67 4.63 -13.26 2.67
C VAL A 67 5.38 -12.10 2.01
N LEU A 68 5.34 -10.94 2.63
CA LEU A 68 5.95 -9.70 2.13
C LEU A 68 7.49 -9.75 2.12
N HIS A 69 8.11 -10.49 3.06
CA HIS A 69 9.57 -10.74 3.09
C HIS A 69 10.03 -11.87 2.16
N GLY A 70 9.11 -12.49 1.42
CA GLY A 70 9.47 -13.46 0.39
C GLY A 70 9.76 -14.89 0.88
N LEU A 71 9.32 -15.25 2.09
CA LEU A 71 9.31 -16.65 2.52
C LEU A 71 8.32 -17.48 1.69
N SER A 72 7.28 -16.85 1.15
CA SER A 72 6.34 -17.43 0.19
C SER A 72 6.10 -16.51 -1.00
N LYS A 73 7.03 -16.51 -1.98
CA LYS A 73 6.94 -15.67 -3.19
C LYS A 73 5.64 -15.89 -3.97
N ARG A 74 5.19 -17.16 -4.11
CA ARG A 74 3.92 -17.47 -4.79
C ARG A 74 2.71 -16.86 -4.07
N SER A 75 2.69 -16.86 -2.73
CA SER A 75 1.62 -16.22 -1.97
C SER A 75 1.68 -14.69 -2.12
N CYS A 76 2.87 -14.11 -2.12
CA CYS A 76 3.04 -12.67 -2.36
C CYS A 76 2.53 -12.28 -3.74
N GLN A 77 2.90 -13.01 -4.77
CA GLN A 77 2.44 -12.77 -6.14
C GLN A 77 0.91 -12.86 -6.26
N ARG A 78 0.27 -13.85 -5.60
CA ARG A 78 -1.20 -13.96 -5.62
C ARG A 78 -1.91 -12.84 -4.87
N LYS A 79 -1.37 -12.43 -3.70
CA LYS A 79 -2.01 -11.43 -2.84
C LYS A 79 -1.70 -10.01 -3.27
N TYR A 80 -0.43 -9.73 -3.57
CA TYR A 80 0.07 -8.37 -3.83
C TYR A 80 0.45 -8.11 -5.29
N HIS A 81 0.23 -9.09 -6.18
CA HIS A 81 0.57 -9.03 -7.62
C HIS A 81 2.05 -8.78 -7.94
N GLY A 82 2.94 -8.82 -6.93
CA GLY A 82 4.37 -8.61 -7.09
C GLY A 82 5.21 -9.65 -6.35
N VAL A 83 6.48 -9.72 -6.71
CA VAL A 83 7.44 -10.66 -6.12
C VAL A 83 8.48 -9.87 -5.32
N PRO A 84 8.70 -10.20 -4.02
CA PRO A 84 9.74 -9.58 -3.23
C PRO A 84 11.13 -10.15 -3.54
N ILE A 85 12.16 -9.36 -3.21
CA ILE A 85 13.56 -9.82 -3.13
C ILE A 85 14.07 -9.65 -1.70
N LYS A 86 15.04 -10.49 -1.31
CA LYS A 86 15.70 -10.38 0.00
C LYS A 86 16.88 -9.42 -0.13
N THR A 87 16.80 -8.30 0.58
CA THR A 87 17.81 -7.25 0.62
C THR A 87 17.83 -6.60 2.01
N GLU A 88 18.80 -5.77 2.30
CA GLU A 88 18.88 -4.95 3.51
C GLU A 88 17.71 -3.95 3.62
N TYR A 89 17.03 -3.64 2.50
CA TYR A 89 15.86 -2.76 2.43
C TYR A 89 14.54 -3.54 2.16
N SER A 90 14.45 -4.79 2.60
CA SER A 90 13.25 -5.64 2.39
C SER A 90 11.97 -5.02 2.95
N ASN A 91 12.05 -4.21 4.01
CA ASN A 91 10.91 -3.49 4.58
C ASN A 91 10.35 -2.46 3.60
N GLU A 92 11.20 -1.73 2.88
CA GLU A 92 10.77 -0.80 1.83
C GLU A 92 10.12 -1.55 0.68
N ILE A 93 10.71 -2.68 0.24
CA ILE A 93 10.11 -3.55 -0.78
C ILE A 93 8.71 -4.01 -0.38
N ALA A 94 8.52 -4.41 0.87
CA ALA A 94 7.22 -4.84 1.41
C ALA A 94 6.16 -3.72 1.31
N ILE A 95 6.49 -2.52 1.77
CA ILE A 95 5.62 -1.34 1.68
C ILE A 95 5.28 -1.02 0.22
N ARG A 96 6.27 -1.05 -0.67
CA ARG A 96 6.07 -0.79 -2.11
C ARG A 96 5.20 -1.85 -2.79
N LEU A 97 5.23 -3.10 -2.34
CA LEU A 97 4.32 -4.15 -2.81
C LEU A 97 2.88 -3.89 -2.37
N ILE A 98 2.66 -3.46 -1.13
CA ILE A 98 1.33 -3.08 -0.62
C ILE A 98 0.78 -1.91 -1.45
N LEU A 99 1.56 -0.85 -1.63
CA LEU A 99 1.18 0.33 -2.41
C LEU A 99 0.95 0.00 -3.89
N GLY A 100 1.76 -0.88 -4.48
CA GLY A 100 1.59 -1.34 -5.86
C GLY A 100 0.27 -2.10 -6.05
N CYS A 101 -0.09 -2.97 -5.11
CA CYS A 101 -1.37 -3.66 -5.14
C CYS A 101 -2.56 -2.69 -4.98
N LEU A 102 -2.45 -1.69 -4.12
CA LEU A 102 -3.45 -0.63 -3.97
C LEU A 102 -3.61 0.18 -5.27
N GLU A 103 -2.51 0.53 -5.94
CA GLU A 103 -2.53 1.26 -7.21
C GLU A 103 -3.23 0.46 -8.31
N PHE A 104 -2.98 -0.85 -8.41
CA PHE A 104 -3.72 -1.73 -9.34
C PHE A 104 -5.23 -1.70 -9.11
N VAL A 105 -5.66 -1.73 -7.86
CA VAL A 105 -7.09 -1.69 -7.52
C VAL A 105 -7.67 -0.30 -7.78
N ALA A 106 -6.99 0.75 -7.34
CA ALA A 106 -7.41 2.14 -7.50
C ALA A 106 -7.49 2.54 -8.97
N GLY A 107 -6.50 2.14 -9.79
CA GLY A 107 -6.48 2.42 -11.23
C GLY A 107 -7.71 1.85 -11.96
N ARG A 108 -8.15 0.63 -11.62
CA ARG A 108 -9.38 0.06 -12.19
C ARG A 108 -10.67 0.82 -11.80
N LEU A 109 -10.60 1.59 -10.72
CA LEU A 109 -11.69 2.43 -10.21
C LEU A 109 -11.60 3.88 -10.69
N GLU A 110 -10.62 4.21 -11.56
CA GLU A 110 -10.32 5.59 -11.98
C GLU A 110 -10.03 6.51 -10.78
N ILE A 111 -9.36 5.97 -9.75
CA ILE A 111 -9.05 6.66 -8.49
C ILE A 111 -7.53 6.76 -8.36
N GLN A 112 -7.04 7.93 -8.00
CA GLN A 112 -5.64 8.18 -7.67
C GLN A 112 -5.42 7.99 -6.17
N ILE A 113 -4.38 7.26 -5.81
CA ILE A 113 -3.85 7.19 -4.45
C ILE A 113 -2.59 8.05 -4.33
N ILE A 114 -2.42 8.72 -3.19
CA ILE A 114 -1.23 9.51 -2.89
C ILE A 114 -0.75 9.13 -1.48
N PRO A 115 0.38 8.40 -1.36
CA PRO A 115 0.95 8.07 -0.07
C PRO A 115 1.30 9.35 0.71
N GLN A 116 0.76 9.49 1.92
CA GLN A 116 1.03 10.60 2.82
C GLN A 116 2.13 10.24 3.81
N PHE A 117 2.07 9.02 4.31
CA PHE A 117 3.02 8.47 5.28
C PHE A 117 3.00 6.95 5.22
N VAL A 118 4.15 6.31 5.49
CA VAL A 118 4.26 4.87 5.64
C VAL A 118 5.05 4.55 6.90
N GLN A 119 4.66 3.47 7.56
CA GLN A 119 5.24 3.04 8.81
C GLN A 119 5.55 1.54 8.76
N HIS A 120 6.66 1.17 9.37
CA HIS A 120 7.04 -0.21 9.65
C HIS A 120 7.33 -0.36 11.14
N ASP A 121 6.84 -1.43 11.71
CA ASP A 121 7.16 -1.88 13.05
C ASP A 121 7.46 -3.40 13.01
N MET A 122 7.92 -3.98 14.15
CA MET A 122 8.29 -5.40 14.23
C MET A 122 7.18 -6.36 13.74
N HIS A 123 5.91 -5.96 13.83
CA HIS A 123 4.77 -6.83 13.59
C HIS A 123 3.86 -6.42 12.43
N TYR A 124 4.06 -5.24 11.84
CA TYR A 124 3.19 -4.74 10.76
C TYR A 124 3.85 -3.74 9.84
N TYR A 125 3.25 -3.58 8.66
CA TYR A 125 3.42 -2.44 7.76
C TYR A 125 2.12 -1.66 7.71
N ARG A 126 2.20 -0.34 7.76
CA ARG A 126 1.04 0.53 7.67
C ARG A 126 1.28 1.65 6.67
N ALA A 127 0.28 1.91 5.82
CA ALA A 127 0.33 2.98 4.84
C ALA A 127 -0.90 3.89 4.99
N TYR A 128 -0.68 5.18 4.93
CA TYR A 128 -1.69 6.23 4.96
C TYR A 128 -1.72 6.93 3.61
N LEU A 129 -2.89 6.91 2.96
CA LEU A 129 -3.04 7.38 1.60
C LEU A 129 -4.18 8.37 1.48
N LYS A 130 -3.95 9.47 0.79
CA LYS A 130 -5.01 10.37 0.35
C LYS A 130 -5.67 9.79 -0.91
N ILE A 131 -7.00 9.77 -0.94
CA ILE A 131 -7.81 9.24 -2.04
C ILE A 131 -8.38 10.40 -2.87
N LEU A 132 -8.13 10.37 -4.18
CA LEU A 132 -8.69 11.36 -5.11
C LEU A 132 -9.55 10.65 -6.16
N ASN A 133 -10.82 11.00 -6.25
CA ASN A 133 -11.76 10.47 -7.25
C ASN A 133 -11.49 11.09 -8.65
N LYS A 134 -10.34 10.80 -9.19
CA LYS A 134 -9.87 11.11 -10.54
C LYS A 134 -8.71 10.19 -10.88
N PRO A 135 -8.47 9.84 -12.14
CA PRO A 135 -7.34 9.01 -12.53
C PRO A 135 -5.99 9.69 -12.22
N GLY A 136 -4.99 8.89 -11.90
CA GLY A 136 -3.61 9.35 -11.78
C GLY A 136 -3.04 9.79 -13.12
N GLN A 137 -2.14 10.78 -13.11
CA GLN A 137 -1.52 11.31 -14.34
C GLN A 137 -0.22 10.59 -14.71
N LYS A 138 0.41 9.88 -13.75
CA LYS A 138 1.71 9.22 -13.93
C LYS A 138 1.59 7.76 -13.59
N GLU A 139 2.26 6.92 -14.35
CA GLU A 139 2.42 5.53 -13.98
C GLU A 139 3.36 5.42 -12.78
N GLN A 140 2.89 4.76 -11.73
CA GLN A 140 3.61 4.57 -10.47
C GLN A 140 4.01 3.11 -10.23
N LEU A 141 3.69 2.22 -11.19
CA LEU A 141 4.01 0.81 -11.12
C LEU A 141 5.27 0.50 -11.92
N GLY A 142 6.17 -0.25 -11.34
CA GLY A 142 7.41 -0.66 -11.99
C GLY A 142 8.14 -1.73 -11.18
N TYR A 143 9.45 -1.76 -11.32
CA TYR A 143 10.30 -2.77 -10.69
C TYR A 143 11.46 -2.10 -9.95
N ILE A 144 11.97 -2.76 -8.92
CA ILE A 144 13.27 -2.45 -8.35
C ILE A 144 14.23 -3.55 -8.77
N VAL A 145 15.29 -3.17 -9.45
CA VAL A 145 16.40 -4.06 -9.79
C VAL A 145 17.54 -3.87 -8.78
N HIS A 146 18.10 -4.98 -8.31
CA HIS A 146 19.19 -5.03 -7.36
C HIS A 146 20.32 -5.92 -7.91
N CYS A 147 21.52 -5.36 -8.01
CA CYS A 147 22.71 -6.07 -8.45
C CYS A 147 23.50 -6.58 -7.23
N LYS A 148 23.54 -7.89 -7.04
CA LYS A 148 24.34 -8.49 -5.95
C LYS A 148 25.85 -8.34 -6.12
N SER A 149 26.31 -8.13 -7.36
CA SER A 149 27.75 -8.03 -7.65
C SER A 149 28.34 -6.68 -7.25
N CYS A 150 27.61 -5.56 -7.47
CA CYS A 150 28.11 -4.21 -7.17
C CYS A 150 27.23 -3.41 -6.21
N GLY A 151 26.14 -3.99 -5.69
CA GLY A 151 25.20 -3.31 -4.78
C GLY A 151 24.30 -2.26 -5.44
N SER A 152 24.43 -2.04 -6.76
CA SER A 152 23.58 -1.06 -7.47
C SER A 152 22.11 -1.42 -7.39
N ARG A 153 21.27 -0.41 -7.16
CA ARG A 153 19.82 -0.54 -7.12
C ARG A 153 19.16 0.63 -7.85
N LYS A 154 18.06 0.35 -8.54
CA LYS A 154 17.34 1.34 -9.34
C LYS A 154 15.88 0.95 -9.51
N SER A 155 15.00 1.96 -9.52
CA SER A 155 13.61 1.79 -9.96
C SER A 155 13.56 1.87 -11.49
N VAL A 156 12.85 0.91 -12.12
CA VAL A 156 12.75 0.79 -13.57
C VAL A 156 11.33 0.40 -13.99
N MET A 157 10.95 0.71 -15.23
CA MET A 157 9.66 0.30 -15.80
C MET A 157 9.70 -1.14 -16.34
N LYS A 158 10.88 -1.62 -16.71
CA LYS A 158 11.11 -2.98 -17.25
C LYS A 158 12.37 -3.58 -16.62
N GLN A 159 12.42 -4.91 -16.58
CA GLN A 159 13.59 -5.63 -16.10
C GLN A 159 14.79 -5.37 -17.00
N GLU A 160 15.95 -5.13 -16.40
CA GLU A 160 17.21 -4.87 -17.10
C GLU A 160 18.42 -5.47 -16.36
N THR A 161 19.52 -5.67 -17.05
CA THR A 161 20.82 -5.99 -16.45
C THR A 161 21.39 -4.79 -15.72
N CYS A 162 22.39 -5.00 -14.87
CA CYS A 162 23.05 -3.90 -14.17
C CYS A 162 23.79 -2.99 -15.16
N ASN A 163 23.46 -1.72 -15.16
CA ASN A 163 24.09 -0.72 -16.02
C ASN A 163 25.51 -0.29 -15.58
N ILE A 164 25.98 -0.77 -14.40
CA ILE A 164 27.32 -0.46 -13.88
C ILE A 164 28.29 -1.60 -14.18
N CYS A 165 27.92 -2.86 -13.93
CA CYS A 165 28.83 -3.99 -14.06
C CYS A 165 28.34 -5.08 -15.03
N ASN A 166 27.23 -4.86 -15.74
CA ASN A 166 26.57 -5.78 -16.68
C ASN A 166 26.18 -7.15 -16.10
N SER A 167 26.25 -7.31 -14.77
CA SER A 167 25.81 -8.54 -14.10
C SER A 167 24.30 -8.69 -14.08
N LYS A 168 23.84 -9.92 -13.91
CA LYS A 168 22.42 -10.23 -13.70
C LYS A 168 21.90 -9.57 -12.42
N THR A 169 20.72 -8.99 -12.49
CA THR A 169 20.04 -8.37 -11.33
C THR A 169 18.95 -9.27 -10.75
N ASP A 170 18.73 -9.16 -9.44
CA ASP A 170 17.48 -9.59 -8.81
C ASP A 170 16.41 -8.51 -9.02
N VAL A 171 15.16 -8.93 -9.16
CA VAL A 171 14.06 -8.02 -9.50
C VAL A 171 12.91 -8.22 -8.54
N ALA A 172 12.48 -7.12 -7.90
CA ALA A 172 11.24 -7.03 -7.13
C ALA A 172 10.17 -6.33 -7.95
N GLY A 173 8.93 -6.79 -7.82
CA GLY A 173 7.77 -6.15 -8.43
C GLY A 173 6.90 -7.10 -9.28
N PRO A 174 5.92 -6.53 -10.03
CA PRO A 174 5.62 -5.09 -10.08
C PRO A 174 5.25 -4.53 -8.69
N LEU A 175 5.64 -3.29 -8.45
CA LEU A 175 5.44 -2.60 -7.18
C LEU A 175 5.39 -1.08 -7.39
N TRP A 176 5.04 -0.33 -6.35
CA TRP A 176 5.05 1.13 -6.36
C TRP A 176 6.48 1.68 -6.47
N ILE A 177 6.76 2.53 -7.46
CA ILE A 177 8.06 3.17 -7.66
C ILE A 177 8.07 4.68 -7.36
N GLY A 178 6.91 5.24 -6.99
CA GLY A 178 6.77 6.64 -6.61
C GLY A 178 7.27 6.95 -5.20
N GLN A 179 7.00 8.17 -4.76
CA GLN A 179 7.29 8.62 -3.40
C GLN A 179 6.46 7.86 -2.37
N LEU A 180 7.03 7.62 -1.17
CA LEU A 180 6.39 6.88 -0.07
C LEU A 180 5.69 7.81 0.94
N PHE A 181 5.99 9.10 0.90
CA PHE A 181 5.42 10.09 1.83
C PHE A 181 5.32 11.46 1.17
N GLU A 182 4.44 12.28 1.70
CA GLU A 182 4.29 13.69 1.34
C GLU A 182 5.05 14.55 2.36
N LYS A 183 6.03 15.33 1.90
CA LYS A 183 6.94 16.09 2.77
C LYS A 183 6.18 17.04 3.70
N GLU A 184 5.22 17.81 3.16
CA GLU A 184 4.43 18.76 3.94
C GLU A 184 3.60 18.06 5.02
N PHE A 185 3.05 16.88 4.71
CA PHE A 185 2.30 16.08 5.68
C PHE A 185 3.20 15.65 6.84
N VAL A 186 4.38 15.09 6.52
CA VAL A 186 5.33 14.62 7.55
C VAL A 186 5.86 15.78 8.42
N MET A 187 6.10 16.94 7.82
CA MET A 187 6.53 18.13 8.59
C MET A 187 5.48 18.55 9.63
N LYS A 188 4.19 18.52 9.27
CA LYS A 188 3.09 18.86 10.20
C LYS A 188 2.87 17.83 11.32
N MET A 189 3.42 16.61 11.20
CA MET A 189 3.35 15.64 12.30
C MET A 189 4.30 15.97 13.46
N ASN A 190 5.24 16.88 13.27
CA ASN A 190 6.21 17.31 14.28
C ASN A 190 5.82 18.62 14.96
N GLU A 191 4.72 19.25 14.59
CA GLU A 191 4.12 20.42 15.22
C GLU A 191 3.09 20.01 16.30
#